data_adc922f9d04583c9c232ae3290c0c3bf
#
_entry.id   adc922f9d04583c9c232ae3290c0c3bf
#
_cell.length_a   1.000
_cell.length_b   1.000
_cell.length_c   1.000
_cell.angle_alpha   90.00
_cell.angle_beta   90.00
_cell.angle_gamma   90.00
#
_symmetry.space_group_name_H-M   'P 1'
#
loop_
_entity.id
_entity.type
_entity.pdbx_description
1 polymer ?
#
loop_
_entity_poly.entity_id
_entity_poly.type
_entity_poly.pdbx_seq_one_letter_code
_entity_poly.pdbx_strand_id
1 'polypeptide(L)'
;GLQRARAAGGEVAEIATRMHLMHCDAIAAMGDWQLEVPQVIHLDPMFPHRDKSALVKKEMRLFRPLAGDDDDAPELLAAALQLASHRVVVKRPRKAPAIAGQRPSAEMAGQSSRYDIYGKKKLE
;
A
#
# COMPACT_ATOMS: atom_id res chain seq x y z
N GLY A 1 -13.97 -10.52 6.50
CA GLY A 1 -13.86 -9.12 6.51
C GLY A 1 -14.98 -8.31 5.88
N LEU A 2 -14.86 -7.96 4.62
CA LEU A 2 -15.81 -7.04 3.97
C LEU A 2 -17.24 -7.59 3.90
N GLN A 3 -17.39 -8.89 3.61
CA GLN A 3 -18.70 -9.53 3.58
C GLN A 3 -19.38 -9.48 4.93
N ARG A 4 -18.64 -9.70 6.01
CA ARG A 4 -19.20 -9.60 7.36
C ARG A 4 -19.60 -8.18 7.69
N ALA A 5 -18.81 -7.20 7.27
CA ALA A 5 -19.13 -5.79 7.49
C ALA A 5 -20.42 -5.41 6.78
N ARG A 6 -20.61 -5.86 5.54
CA ARG A 6 -21.85 -5.62 4.79
C ARG A 6 -23.06 -6.27 5.43
N ALA A 7 -22.87 -7.45 6.03
CA ALA A 7 -23.95 -8.18 6.69
C ALA A 7 -24.27 -7.65 8.09
N ALA A 8 -23.38 -6.87 8.71
CA ALA A 8 -23.54 -6.37 10.06
C ALA A 8 -24.68 -5.34 10.20
N GLY A 9 -25.05 -4.68 9.11
CA GLY A 9 -26.09 -3.66 9.13
C GLY A 9 -25.62 -2.33 9.72
N GLY A 10 -26.47 -1.31 9.67
CA GLY A 10 -26.19 0.00 10.22
C GLY A 10 -25.05 0.74 9.56
N GLU A 11 -24.34 1.54 10.34
CA GLU A 11 -23.25 2.38 9.85
C GLU A 11 -22.10 1.57 9.25
N VAL A 12 -21.77 0.42 9.83
CA VAL A 12 -20.70 -0.45 9.33
C VAL A 12 -21.04 -0.95 7.93
N ALA A 13 -22.29 -1.40 7.70
CA ALA A 13 -22.71 -1.86 6.39
C ALA A 13 -22.69 -0.72 5.36
N GLU A 14 -23.11 0.48 5.75
CA GLU A 14 -23.10 1.65 4.89
C GLU A 14 -21.69 2.00 4.43
N ILE A 15 -20.73 2.01 5.35
CA ILE A 15 -19.34 2.26 5.02
C ILE A 15 -18.81 1.16 4.09
N ALA A 16 -19.14 -0.10 4.38
CA ALA A 16 -18.65 -1.23 3.58
C ALA A 16 -19.18 -1.21 2.14
N THR A 17 -20.35 -0.63 1.89
CA THR A 17 -20.87 -0.52 0.52
C THR A 17 -20.02 0.38 -0.38
N ARG A 18 -19.23 1.28 0.23
CA ARG A 18 -18.33 2.15 -0.51
C ARG A 18 -16.94 1.54 -0.72
N MET A 19 -16.69 0.33 -0.19
CA MET A 19 -15.42 -0.36 -0.30
C MET A 19 -15.50 -1.44 -1.38
N HIS A 20 -14.44 -1.52 -2.18
CA HIS A 20 -14.32 -2.52 -3.25
C HIS A 20 -13.04 -3.32 -3.04
N LEU A 21 -13.17 -4.64 -3.06
CA LEU A 21 -12.03 -5.55 -2.93
C LEU A 21 -11.71 -6.16 -4.29
N MET A 22 -10.45 -6.06 -4.68
CA MET A 22 -9.95 -6.71 -5.89
C MET A 22 -8.78 -7.61 -5.52
N HIS A 23 -8.84 -8.86 -5.94
CA HIS A 23 -7.75 -9.81 -5.77
C HIS A 23 -6.97 -9.90 -7.08
N CYS A 24 -5.86 -9.18 -7.17
CA CYS A 24 -5.10 -9.04 -8.40
C CYS A 24 -3.68 -8.56 -8.10
N ASP A 25 -2.83 -8.57 -9.13
CA ASP A 25 -1.54 -7.91 -9.05
C ASP A 25 -1.76 -6.39 -9.10
N ALA A 26 -1.31 -5.71 -8.07
CA ALA A 26 -1.56 -4.28 -7.92
C ALA A 26 -0.92 -3.44 -9.03
N ILE A 27 0.31 -3.79 -9.44
CA ILE A 27 1.01 -3.06 -10.50
C ILE A 27 0.23 -3.16 -11.82
N ALA A 28 -0.20 -4.37 -12.16
CA ALA A 28 -0.98 -4.60 -13.37
C ALA A 28 -2.33 -3.89 -13.32
N ALA A 29 -3.00 -3.95 -12.16
CA ALA A 29 -4.29 -3.31 -11.98
C ALA A 29 -4.20 -1.79 -12.12
N MET A 30 -3.16 -1.18 -11.56
CA MET A 30 -2.97 0.27 -11.67
C MET A 30 -2.56 0.70 -13.08
N GLY A 31 -1.86 -0.16 -13.81
CA GLY A 31 -1.48 0.12 -15.20
C GLY A 31 -2.66 0.06 -16.17
N ASP A 32 -3.71 -0.67 -15.83
CA ASP A 32 -4.92 -0.81 -16.65
C ASP A 32 -6.17 -0.46 -15.83
N TRP A 33 -6.15 0.70 -15.18
CA TRP A 33 -7.20 1.13 -14.28
C TRP A 33 -8.46 1.53 -15.04
N GLN A 34 -9.58 0.89 -14.71
CA GLN A 34 -10.87 1.09 -15.38
C GLN A 34 -11.89 1.83 -14.54
N LEU A 35 -11.56 2.12 -13.31
CA LEU A 35 -12.47 2.79 -12.37
C LEU A 35 -12.14 4.27 -12.25
N GLU A 36 -12.87 4.97 -11.40
CA GLU A 36 -12.61 6.38 -11.12
C GLU A 36 -11.17 6.56 -10.58
N VAL A 37 -10.48 7.60 -11.05
CA VAL A 37 -9.10 7.86 -10.64
C VAL A 37 -9.05 8.18 -9.14
N PRO A 38 -8.27 7.44 -8.34
CA PRO A 38 -8.17 7.71 -6.93
C PRO A 38 -7.38 8.98 -6.65
N GLN A 39 -7.80 9.74 -5.67
CA GLN A 39 -7.05 10.90 -5.22
C GLN A 39 -5.81 10.51 -4.42
N VAL A 40 -5.93 9.50 -3.57
CA VAL A 40 -4.86 9.02 -2.71
C VAL A 40 -4.71 7.52 -2.88
N ILE A 41 -3.47 7.06 -3.02
CA ILE A 41 -3.16 5.64 -3.01
C ILE A 41 -2.25 5.37 -1.81
N HIS A 42 -2.65 4.41 -0.98
CA HIS A 42 -1.86 3.94 0.15
C HIS A 42 -1.20 2.62 -0.20
N LEU A 43 0.12 2.55 -0.05
CA LEU A 43 0.89 1.34 -0.32
C LEU A 43 1.45 0.78 0.98
N ASP A 44 1.34 -0.52 1.15
CA ASP A 44 1.93 -1.23 2.28
C ASP A 44 2.71 -2.43 1.76
N PRO A 45 3.87 -2.21 1.10
CA PRO A 45 4.69 -3.31 0.60
C PRO A 45 5.20 -4.15 1.77
N MET A 46 5.25 -5.46 1.57
CA MET A 46 5.77 -6.35 2.61
C MET A 46 7.28 -6.29 2.64
N PHE A 47 7.82 -6.05 3.82
CA PHE A 47 9.26 -6.03 4.04
C PHE A 47 9.65 -7.11 5.05
N PRO A 48 10.75 -7.82 4.82
CA PRO A 48 11.26 -8.75 5.82
C PRO A 48 11.77 -7.97 7.03
N HIS A 49 11.35 -8.40 8.23
CA HIS A 49 11.86 -7.85 9.48
C HIS A 49 13.17 -8.55 9.83
N ARG A 50 14.23 -7.77 10.06
CA ARG A 50 15.57 -8.30 10.29
C ARG A 50 15.72 -9.06 11.61
N ASP A 51 14.95 -8.69 12.61
CA ASP A 51 15.14 -9.17 13.98
C ASP A 51 14.21 -10.30 14.36
N LYS A 52 13.59 -10.94 13.39
CA LYS A 52 12.65 -12.03 13.65
C LYS A 52 13.36 -13.37 13.65
N SER A 53 12.73 -14.36 14.27
CA SER A 53 13.24 -15.72 14.33
C SER A 53 13.38 -16.33 12.94
N ALA A 54 14.17 -17.40 12.83
CA ALA A 54 14.34 -18.12 11.57
C ALA A 54 13.00 -18.60 11.01
N LEU A 55 12.04 -18.94 11.89
CA LEU A 55 10.71 -19.36 11.48
C LEU A 55 9.97 -18.25 10.73
N VAL A 56 10.01 -17.04 11.27
CA VAL A 56 9.38 -15.88 10.62
C VAL A 56 10.02 -15.60 9.27
N LYS A 57 11.35 -15.67 9.19
CA LYS A 57 12.07 -15.50 7.92
C LYS A 57 11.64 -16.54 6.88
N LYS A 58 11.47 -17.78 7.32
CA LYS A 58 11.03 -18.86 6.46
C LYS A 58 9.62 -18.61 5.95
N GLU A 59 8.72 -18.19 6.82
CA GLU A 59 7.34 -17.87 6.45
C GLU A 59 7.30 -16.72 5.44
N MET A 60 8.09 -15.70 5.64
CA MET A 60 8.17 -14.58 4.70
C MET A 60 8.69 -15.00 3.33
N ARG A 61 9.64 -15.93 3.29
CA ARG A 61 10.13 -16.50 2.02
C ARG A 61 9.04 -17.24 1.28
N LEU A 62 8.19 -17.97 1.99
CA LEU A 62 7.08 -18.70 1.39
C LEU A 62 6.04 -17.77 0.79
N PHE A 63 5.81 -16.61 1.41
CA PHE A 63 4.84 -15.64 0.92
C PHE A 63 5.34 -14.73 -0.19
N ARG A 64 6.66 -14.59 -0.35
CA ARG A 64 7.24 -13.70 -1.37
C ARG A 64 6.70 -13.95 -2.79
N PRO A 65 6.61 -15.19 -3.27
CA PRO A 65 6.11 -15.42 -4.63
C PRO A 65 4.65 -15.01 -4.82
N LEU A 66 3.87 -14.98 -3.73
CA LEU A 66 2.44 -14.63 -3.78
C LEU A 66 2.19 -13.14 -3.53
N ALA A 67 3.00 -12.53 -2.65
CA ALA A 67 2.78 -11.16 -2.20
C ALA A 67 3.62 -10.12 -2.95
N GLY A 68 4.52 -10.57 -3.81
CA GLY A 68 5.53 -9.70 -4.39
C GLY A 68 6.74 -9.58 -3.48
N ASP A 69 7.84 -9.08 -4.02
CA ASP A 69 9.09 -8.94 -3.32
C ASP A 69 9.41 -7.46 -3.14
N ASP A 70 10.38 -7.14 -2.28
CA ASP A 70 10.88 -5.76 -2.10
C ASP A 70 11.36 -5.17 -3.43
N ASP A 71 11.81 -6.01 -4.35
CA ASP A 71 12.28 -5.60 -5.67
C ASP A 71 11.17 -4.97 -6.52
N ASP A 72 9.91 -5.27 -6.22
CA ASP A 72 8.76 -4.72 -6.93
C ASP A 72 8.35 -3.34 -6.40
N ALA A 73 8.87 -2.93 -5.25
CA ALA A 73 8.43 -1.69 -4.62
C ALA A 73 8.63 -0.45 -5.50
N PRO A 74 9.78 -0.27 -6.20
CA PRO A 74 9.94 0.88 -7.09
C PRO A 74 8.92 0.91 -8.22
N GLU A 75 8.58 -0.24 -8.81
CA GLU A 75 7.58 -0.33 -9.86
C GLU A 75 6.18 -0.04 -9.32
N LEU A 76 5.87 -0.56 -8.13
CA LEU A 76 4.60 -0.32 -7.47
C LEU A 76 4.42 1.17 -7.18
N LEU A 77 5.45 1.82 -6.65
CA LEU A 77 5.42 3.25 -6.39
C LEU A 77 5.24 4.05 -7.67
N ALA A 78 5.97 3.71 -8.73
CA ALA A 78 5.86 4.40 -10.01
C ALA A 78 4.44 4.29 -10.57
N ALA A 79 3.84 3.10 -10.53
CA ALA A 79 2.48 2.90 -11.00
C ALA A 79 1.48 3.72 -10.18
N ALA A 80 1.64 3.73 -8.86
CA ALA A 80 0.77 4.50 -7.97
C ALA A 80 0.90 6.00 -8.23
N LEU A 81 2.12 6.50 -8.43
CA LEU A 81 2.36 7.92 -8.72
C LEU A 81 1.75 8.36 -10.04
N GLN A 82 1.71 7.47 -11.03
CA GLN A 82 1.05 7.78 -12.30
C GLN A 82 -0.47 7.83 -12.14
N LEU A 83 -1.03 6.94 -11.34
CA LEU A 83 -2.49 6.81 -11.22
C LEU A 83 -3.10 7.82 -10.26
N ALA A 84 -2.53 7.99 -9.06
CA ALA A 84 -3.10 8.89 -8.05
C ALA A 84 -3.10 10.33 -8.54
N SER A 85 -4.23 11.02 -8.36
CA SER A 85 -4.32 12.41 -8.79
C SER A 85 -3.66 13.39 -7.81
N HIS A 86 -3.65 13.08 -6.51
CA HIS A 86 -3.21 14.02 -5.48
C HIS A 86 -1.99 13.56 -4.71
N ARG A 87 -1.97 12.32 -4.20
CA ARG A 87 -0.81 11.85 -3.43
C ARG A 87 -0.74 10.34 -3.32
N VAL A 88 0.46 9.86 -3.05
CA VAL A 88 0.72 8.46 -2.70
C VAL A 88 1.34 8.44 -1.31
N VAL A 89 0.89 7.52 -0.46
CA VAL A 89 1.41 7.32 0.89
C VAL A 89 1.95 5.92 1.00
N VAL A 90 3.18 5.76 1.45
CA VAL A 90 3.83 4.46 1.58
C VAL A 90 4.16 4.20 3.04
N LYS A 91 3.66 3.10 3.57
CA LYS A 91 4.00 2.66 4.92
C LYS A 91 5.35 1.94 4.89
N ARG A 92 6.26 2.33 5.76
CA ARG A 92 7.60 1.77 5.87
C ARG A 92 7.94 1.46 7.32
N PRO A 93 8.83 0.49 7.58
CA PRO A 93 9.46 0.41 8.90
C PRO A 93 10.18 1.73 9.20
N ARG A 94 10.18 2.12 10.47
CA ARG A 94 10.67 3.45 10.86
C ARG A 94 12.08 3.77 10.35
N LYS A 95 12.99 2.79 10.37
CA LYS A 95 14.39 2.98 9.98
C LYS A 95 14.73 2.49 8.58
N ALA A 96 13.73 2.04 7.83
CA ALA A 96 13.98 1.56 6.47
C ALA A 96 14.27 2.73 5.53
N PRO A 97 15.07 2.50 4.48
CA PRO A 97 15.28 3.54 3.47
C PRO A 97 13.99 3.77 2.68
N ALA A 98 13.84 4.94 2.11
CA ALA A 98 12.74 5.21 1.19
C ALA A 98 12.86 4.31 -0.04
N ILE A 99 11.72 4.06 -0.70
CA ILE A 99 11.73 3.29 -1.94
C ILE A 99 12.57 4.03 -3.00
N ALA A 100 13.37 3.28 -3.75
CA ALA A 100 14.20 3.86 -4.81
C ALA A 100 13.34 4.57 -5.84
N GLY A 101 13.85 5.67 -6.36
CA GLY A 101 13.16 6.48 -7.34
C GLY A 101 12.93 7.89 -6.83
N GLN A 102 11.68 8.36 -6.85
CA GLN A 102 11.33 9.70 -6.41
C GLN A 102 11.46 9.83 -4.88
N ARG A 103 11.93 10.98 -4.43
CA ARG A 103 11.97 11.30 -3.00
C ARG A 103 10.60 11.66 -2.48
N PRO A 104 10.22 11.20 -1.27
CA PRO A 104 8.98 11.66 -0.65
C PRO A 104 9.05 13.15 -0.35
N SER A 105 7.90 13.83 -0.48
CA SER A 105 7.81 15.26 -0.16
C SER A 105 7.67 15.50 1.34
N ALA A 106 7.22 14.50 2.09
CA ALA A 106 7.09 14.59 3.55
C ALA A 106 7.17 13.20 4.17
N GLU A 107 7.42 13.15 5.47
CA GLU A 107 7.44 11.91 6.23
C GLU A 107 6.69 12.11 7.54
N MET A 108 5.96 11.07 7.98
CA MET A 108 5.31 11.05 9.28
C MET A 108 5.79 9.82 10.03
N ALA A 109 6.63 10.02 11.04
CA ALA A 109 7.21 8.92 11.80
C ALA A 109 6.41 8.63 13.06
N GLY A 110 6.09 7.36 13.29
CA GLY A 110 5.53 6.86 14.53
C GLY A 110 6.59 6.11 15.34
N GLN A 111 6.15 5.28 16.27
CA GLN A 111 7.07 4.50 17.10
C GLN A 111 7.77 3.38 16.33
N SER A 112 7.02 2.64 15.53
CA SER A 112 7.53 1.47 14.81
C SER A 112 7.44 1.60 13.30
N SER A 113 6.66 2.54 12.82
CA SER A 113 6.39 2.72 11.40
C SER A 113 6.60 4.17 10.98
N ARG A 114 6.77 4.36 9.69
CA ARG A 114 6.88 5.69 9.09
C ARG A 114 6.00 5.70 7.85
N TYR A 115 5.40 6.83 7.55
CA TYR A 115 4.65 7.04 6.31
C TYR A 115 5.41 8.03 5.43
N ASP A 116 5.83 7.59 4.26
CA ASP A 116 6.46 8.43 3.26
C ASP A 116 5.36 8.98 2.34
N ILE A 117 5.28 10.29 2.23
CA ILE A 117 4.20 10.98 1.51
C ILE A 117 4.76 11.59 0.23
N TYR A 118 4.16 11.23 -0.89
CA TYR A 118 4.51 11.74 -2.21
C TYR A 118 3.37 12.62 -2.71
N GLY A 119 3.51 13.92 -2.53
CA GLY A 119 2.49 14.88 -2.94
C GLY A 119 2.57 15.19 -4.42
N LYS A 120 1.43 15.24 -5.10
CA LYS A 120 1.30 15.64 -6.49
C LYS A 120 0.47 16.89 -6.62
N LYS A 121 -0.67 16.95 -5.94
CA LYS A 121 -1.61 18.04 -5.99
C LYS A 121 -2.25 18.22 -4.62
N LYS A 122 -2.53 19.43 -4.25
CA LYS A 122 -3.15 19.73 -2.97
C LYS A 122 -4.60 19.23 -2.97
N LEU A 123 -4.99 18.58 -1.89
CA LEU A 123 -6.37 18.20 -1.68
C LEU A 123 -7.19 19.41 -1.30
N GLU A 124 -8.31 19.57 -1.96
CA GLU A 124 -9.27 20.65 -1.67
C GLU A 124 -10.48 20.10 -0.91
#